data_5888d6c4eec58dc15c3647f6bf771b34
#
_entry.id   5888d6c4eec58dc15c3647f6bf771b34
#
_cell.length_a   1.000
_cell.length_b   1.000
_cell.length_c   1.000
_cell.angle_alpha   90.00
_cell.angle_beta   90.00
_cell.angle_gamma   90.00
#
_symmetry.space_group_name_H-M   'P 1'
#
loop_
_entity.id
_entity.type
_entity.pdbx_description
1 polymer ?
#
loop_
_entity_poly.entity_id
_entity_poly.type
_entity_poly.pdbx_seq_one_letter_code
_entity_poly.pdbx_strand_id
1 'polypeptide(L)'
;MVYAVYSLNKLISVGLVEKRLCITEEKNRKKTQYILKDQMFRFWYAFVPAAASSVEMGRGAVYYEKVVKPQLHNFMGKVFEEMCRYYTLREGIDGNLNCFVTEVGTWWGTETVEDVSGQKKIQSADVDIVGLAPSEKTMVVGECQFKNAKAGRDVLETLVRRSRAIPSKYRVVQYLLFSKDGFTQWYTDEAPGDVAVFSLDDLYKEGVGH
;
A
#
# COMPACT_ATOMS: atom_id res chain seq x y z
N MET A 1 -15.94 -18.19 20.14
CA MET A 1 -15.33 -16.83 19.94
C MET A 1 -14.08 -16.60 20.80
N VAL A 2 -14.05 -16.99 22.07
CA VAL A 2 -12.90 -16.79 23.00
C VAL A 2 -11.59 -17.43 22.50
N TYR A 3 -11.64 -18.65 21.98
CA TYR A 3 -10.45 -19.38 21.48
C TYR A 3 -9.81 -18.71 20.27
N ALA A 4 -10.59 -18.13 19.36
CA ALA A 4 -10.04 -17.46 18.17
C ALA A 4 -9.27 -16.18 18.55
N VAL A 5 -9.77 -15.40 19.52
CA VAL A 5 -9.09 -14.21 20.03
C VAL A 5 -7.80 -14.58 20.75
N TYR A 6 -7.82 -15.65 21.56
CA TYR A 6 -6.62 -16.12 22.25
C TYR A 6 -5.53 -16.59 21.27
N SER A 7 -5.91 -17.38 20.27
CA SER A 7 -4.96 -17.84 19.22
C SER A 7 -4.40 -16.68 18.42
N LEU A 8 -5.23 -15.69 18.07
CA LEU A 8 -4.80 -14.49 17.35
C LEU A 8 -3.79 -13.68 18.17
N ASN A 9 -4.06 -13.47 19.47
CA ASN A 9 -3.14 -12.76 20.36
C ASN A 9 -1.79 -13.48 20.49
N LYS A 10 -1.78 -14.81 20.53
CA LYS A 10 -0.53 -15.59 20.50
C LYS A 10 0.24 -15.38 19.20
N LEU A 11 -0.43 -15.42 18.04
CA LEU A 11 0.21 -15.17 16.75
C LEU A 11 0.80 -13.76 16.65
N ILE A 12 0.14 -12.78 17.27
CA ILE A 12 0.65 -11.40 17.36
C ILE A 12 1.89 -11.36 18.28
N SER A 13 1.83 -12.01 19.45
CA SER A 13 2.94 -11.98 20.43
C SER A 13 4.21 -12.64 19.92
N VAL A 14 4.10 -13.64 19.04
CA VAL A 14 5.27 -14.29 18.38
C VAL A 14 5.66 -13.61 17.06
N GLY A 15 5.01 -12.51 16.69
CA GLY A 15 5.37 -11.71 15.52
C GLY A 15 4.97 -12.30 14.15
N LEU A 16 4.12 -13.33 14.12
CA LEU A 16 3.62 -13.91 12.87
C LEU A 16 2.48 -13.11 12.26
N VAL A 17 1.66 -12.50 13.11
CA VAL A 17 0.53 -11.64 12.71
C VAL A 17 0.79 -10.22 13.19
N GLU A 18 0.52 -9.27 12.34
CA GLU A 18 0.50 -7.84 12.65
C GLU A 18 -0.93 -7.35 12.73
N LYS A 19 -1.22 -6.53 13.75
CA LYS A 19 -2.46 -5.78 13.85
C LYS A 19 -2.26 -4.43 13.16
N ARG A 20 -2.89 -4.24 12.01
CA ARG A 20 -2.83 -3.00 11.24
C ARG A 20 -4.06 -2.14 11.51
N LEU A 21 -3.83 -0.91 11.93
CA LEU A 21 -4.86 0.09 12.16
C LEU A 21 -4.93 1.03 10.96
N CYS A 22 -6.12 1.55 10.68
CA CYS A 22 -6.29 2.64 9.73
C CYS A 22 -5.58 3.87 10.30
N ILE A 23 -4.56 4.37 9.61
CA ILE A 23 -3.84 5.57 10.04
C ILE A 23 -4.81 6.76 10.10
N THR A 24 -4.62 7.69 11.03
CA THR A 24 -5.54 8.79 11.38
C THR A 24 -6.83 8.39 12.12
N GLU A 25 -7.13 7.08 12.19
CA GLU A 25 -8.34 6.56 12.87
C GLU A 25 -8.02 5.37 13.81
N GLU A 26 -6.87 5.37 14.50
CA GLU A 26 -6.39 4.25 15.34
C GLU A 26 -7.36 3.89 16.48
N LYS A 27 -8.18 4.84 16.92
CA LYS A 27 -9.23 4.61 17.93
C LYS A 27 -10.46 3.88 17.39
N ASN A 28 -10.61 3.80 16.08
CA ASN A 28 -11.73 3.12 15.44
C ASN A 28 -11.47 1.62 15.32
N ARG A 29 -11.90 0.86 16.34
CA ARG A 29 -11.71 -0.61 16.38
C ARG A 29 -12.35 -1.36 15.20
N LYS A 30 -13.32 -0.77 14.52
CA LYS A 30 -13.93 -1.37 13.32
C LYS A 30 -13.00 -1.30 12.10
N LYS A 31 -12.03 -0.37 12.13
CA LYS A 31 -10.98 -0.22 11.12
C LYS A 31 -9.69 -0.91 11.58
N THR A 32 -9.78 -2.21 11.85
CA THR A 32 -8.63 -3.04 12.22
C THR A 32 -8.51 -4.21 11.25
N GLN A 33 -7.33 -4.43 10.73
CA GLN A 33 -6.95 -5.58 9.93
C GLN A 33 -5.88 -6.40 10.65
N TYR A 34 -5.89 -7.71 10.40
CA TYR A 34 -4.86 -8.62 10.87
C TYR A 34 -4.22 -9.28 9.66
N ILE A 35 -2.91 -9.13 9.54
CA ILE A 35 -2.17 -9.63 8.38
C ILE A 35 -1.01 -10.52 8.83
N LEU A 36 -0.68 -11.51 8.04
CA LEU A 36 0.57 -12.24 8.19
C LEU A 36 1.72 -11.29 7.88
N LYS A 37 2.66 -11.13 8.81
CA LYS A 37 3.75 -10.17 8.70
C LYS A 37 4.78 -10.61 7.66
N ASP A 38 5.11 -11.89 7.68
CA ASP A 38 6.14 -12.46 6.81
C ASP A 38 5.57 -12.82 5.43
N GLN A 39 6.23 -12.36 4.36
CA GLN A 39 5.80 -12.56 2.99
C GLN A 39 5.93 -14.02 2.54
N MET A 40 6.92 -14.75 3.07
CA MET A 40 7.10 -16.17 2.77
C MET A 40 5.95 -16.99 3.36
N PHE A 41 5.51 -16.71 4.61
CA PHE A 41 4.34 -17.34 5.18
C PHE A 41 3.07 -16.97 4.42
N ARG A 42 2.92 -15.73 3.97
CA ARG A 42 1.78 -15.32 3.12
C ARG A 42 1.74 -16.12 1.83
N PHE A 43 2.88 -16.26 1.16
CA PHE A 43 3.00 -17.07 -0.05
C PHE A 43 2.70 -18.54 0.24
N TRP A 44 3.30 -19.08 1.30
CA TRP A 44 3.09 -20.46 1.71
C TRP A 44 1.61 -20.78 1.91
N TYR A 45 0.92 -20.03 2.76
CA TYR A 45 -0.48 -20.28 3.06
C TYR A 45 -1.43 -20.02 1.88
N ALA A 46 -1.05 -19.13 0.98
CA ALA A 46 -1.84 -18.87 -0.22
C ALA A 46 -1.78 -20.02 -1.25
N PHE A 47 -0.62 -20.69 -1.39
CA PHE A 47 -0.38 -21.56 -2.53
C PHE A 47 0.05 -22.99 -2.19
N VAL A 48 0.84 -23.18 -1.14
CA VAL A 48 1.52 -24.47 -0.92
C VAL A 48 0.58 -25.56 -0.36
N PRO A 49 -0.31 -25.32 0.61
CA PRO A 49 -1.19 -26.38 1.12
C PRO A 49 -2.08 -27.00 0.04
N ALA A 50 -2.58 -26.18 -0.89
CA ALA A 50 -3.39 -26.67 -2.00
C ALA A 50 -2.57 -27.40 -3.10
N ALA A 51 -1.25 -27.22 -3.10
CA ALA A 51 -0.33 -27.86 -4.05
C ALA A 51 0.15 -29.24 -3.59
N ALA A 52 -0.07 -29.64 -2.33
CA ALA A 52 0.56 -30.81 -1.71
C ALA A 52 0.49 -32.08 -2.60
N SER A 53 -0.70 -32.50 -3.01
CA SER A 53 -0.85 -33.69 -3.85
C SER A 53 -0.17 -33.56 -5.21
N SER A 54 -0.16 -32.36 -5.80
CA SER A 54 0.52 -32.13 -7.09
C SER A 54 2.04 -32.24 -6.93
N VAL A 55 2.58 -31.75 -5.80
CA VAL A 55 4.02 -31.83 -5.49
C VAL A 55 4.43 -33.28 -5.21
N GLU A 56 3.64 -34.03 -4.43
CA GLU A 56 3.88 -35.46 -4.14
C GLU A 56 3.90 -36.31 -5.40
N MET A 57 3.06 -35.97 -6.40
CA MET A 57 3.06 -36.64 -7.72
C MET A 57 4.14 -36.14 -8.67
N GLY A 58 5.06 -35.27 -8.24
CA GLY A 58 6.09 -34.67 -9.11
C GLY A 58 5.53 -33.67 -10.14
N ARG A 59 4.32 -33.15 -9.94
CA ARG A 59 3.62 -32.22 -10.86
C ARG A 59 3.63 -30.78 -10.39
N GLY A 60 4.51 -30.41 -9.45
CA GLY A 60 4.57 -29.06 -8.88
C GLY A 60 4.75 -27.95 -9.92
N ALA A 61 5.55 -28.18 -10.99
CA ALA A 61 5.72 -27.21 -12.07
C ALA A 61 4.40 -26.93 -12.82
N VAL A 62 3.58 -27.96 -13.05
CA VAL A 62 2.28 -27.80 -13.72
C VAL A 62 1.33 -27.02 -12.83
N TYR A 63 1.34 -27.28 -11.51
CA TYR A 63 0.55 -26.54 -10.53
C TYR A 63 0.97 -25.06 -10.51
N TYR A 64 2.28 -24.79 -10.49
CA TYR A 64 2.80 -23.42 -10.55
C TYR A 64 2.27 -22.66 -11.78
N GLU A 65 2.43 -23.19 -12.98
CA GLU A 65 2.00 -22.53 -14.22
C GLU A 65 0.48 -22.30 -14.28
N LYS A 66 -0.31 -23.26 -13.77
CA LYS A 66 -1.77 -23.23 -13.89
C LYS A 66 -2.46 -22.45 -12.75
N VAL A 67 -1.90 -22.46 -11.55
CA VAL A 67 -2.58 -21.95 -10.34
C VAL A 67 -1.84 -20.77 -9.72
N VAL A 68 -0.53 -20.88 -9.50
CA VAL A 68 0.24 -19.85 -8.79
C VAL A 68 0.50 -18.65 -9.69
N LYS A 69 1.06 -18.88 -10.86
CA LYS A 69 1.52 -17.83 -11.78
C LYS A 69 0.42 -16.83 -12.16
N PRO A 70 -0.83 -17.23 -12.46
CA PRO A 70 -1.91 -16.27 -12.74
C PRO A 70 -2.28 -15.37 -11.55
N GLN A 71 -2.04 -15.84 -10.32
CA GLN A 71 -2.36 -15.11 -9.09
C GLN A 71 -1.17 -14.30 -8.55
N LEU A 72 0.03 -14.58 -9.03
CA LEU A 72 1.27 -13.98 -8.52
C LEU A 72 1.28 -12.47 -8.67
N HIS A 73 0.69 -11.94 -9.74
CA HIS A 73 0.59 -10.50 -9.96
C HIS A 73 -0.16 -9.80 -8.82
N ASN A 74 -1.33 -10.32 -8.44
CA ASN A 74 -2.12 -9.75 -7.33
C ASN A 74 -1.42 -9.91 -5.98
N PHE A 75 -0.74 -11.06 -5.78
CA PHE A 75 0.06 -11.28 -4.58
C PHE A 75 1.19 -10.25 -4.47
N MET A 76 1.94 -10.03 -5.55
CA MET A 76 3.06 -9.09 -5.61
C MET A 76 2.61 -7.63 -5.48
N GLY A 77 1.39 -7.28 -5.90
CA GLY A 77 0.84 -5.94 -5.67
C GLY A 77 0.86 -5.55 -4.18
N LYS A 78 0.45 -6.47 -3.30
CA LYS A 78 0.49 -6.22 -1.85
C LYS A 78 1.91 -6.16 -1.28
N VAL A 79 2.85 -6.91 -1.83
CA VAL A 79 4.27 -6.83 -1.47
C VAL A 79 4.82 -5.46 -1.88
N PHE A 80 4.50 -5.00 -3.08
CA PHE A 80 4.91 -3.71 -3.61
C PHE A 80 4.40 -2.54 -2.74
N GLU A 81 3.13 -2.56 -2.33
CA GLU A 81 2.58 -1.55 -1.40
C GLU A 81 3.40 -1.49 -0.08
N GLU A 82 3.82 -2.63 0.46
CA GLU A 82 4.64 -2.67 1.68
C GLU A 82 6.05 -2.12 1.46
N MET A 83 6.66 -2.43 0.31
CA MET A 83 7.95 -1.85 -0.09
C MET A 83 7.85 -0.33 -0.22
N CYS A 84 6.80 0.18 -0.85
CA CYS A 84 6.56 1.61 -1.01
C CYS A 84 6.37 2.33 0.35
N ARG A 85 5.64 1.71 1.29
CA ARG A 85 5.50 2.26 2.66
C ARG A 85 6.83 2.32 3.40
N TYR A 86 7.63 1.26 3.32
CA TYR A 86 8.96 1.24 3.92
C TYR A 86 9.86 2.32 3.30
N TYR A 87 9.87 2.43 1.98
CA TYR A 87 10.60 3.47 1.25
C TYR A 87 10.17 4.87 1.69
N THR A 88 8.86 5.13 1.76
CA THR A 88 8.33 6.43 2.21
C THR A 88 8.78 6.79 3.63
N LEU A 89 8.80 5.81 4.55
CA LEU A 89 9.29 6.04 5.91
C LEU A 89 10.79 6.38 5.92
N ARG A 90 11.59 5.62 5.17
CA ARG A 90 13.03 5.86 5.05
C ARG A 90 13.32 7.25 4.49
N GLU A 91 12.76 7.58 3.32
CA GLU A 91 12.97 8.89 2.67
C GLU A 91 12.45 10.05 3.54
N GLY A 92 11.38 9.81 4.30
CA GLY A 92 10.84 10.79 5.23
C GLY A 92 11.75 11.07 6.41
N ILE A 93 12.37 10.03 7.00
CA ILE A 93 13.35 10.15 8.09
C ILE A 93 14.66 10.79 7.59
N ASP A 94 15.08 10.42 6.37
CA ASP A 94 16.28 10.96 5.73
C ASP A 94 16.12 12.41 5.24
N GLY A 95 14.90 12.98 5.33
CA GLY A 95 14.62 14.37 4.96
C GLY A 95 14.48 14.59 3.46
N ASN A 96 14.27 13.56 2.66
CA ASN A 96 14.13 13.62 1.21
C ASN A 96 12.69 13.91 0.74
N LEU A 97 11.73 14.00 1.69
CA LEU A 97 10.35 14.38 1.42
C LEU A 97 10.06 15.81 1.90
N ASN A 98 8.93 16.38 1.50
CA ASN A 98 8.54 17.75 1.85
C ASN A 98 8.13 17.93 3.33
N CYS A 99 8.25 16.89 4.15
CA CYS A 99 8.08 16.94 5.60
C CYS A 99 8.78 15.76 6.27
N PHE A 100 9.08 15.89 7.56
CA PHE A 100 9.75 14.85 8.35
C PHE A 100 8.76 13.76 8.76
N VAL A 101 8.59 12.75 7.89
CA VAL A 101 7.67 11.64 8.09
C VAL A 101 8.25 10.65 9.12
N THR A 102 7.51 10.40 10.21
CA THR A 102 7.91 9.47 11.27
C THR A 102 6.97 8.28 11.42
N GLU A 103 5.80 8.34 10.80
CA GLU A 103 4.78 7.29 10.84
C GLU A 103 4.22 7.08 9.44
N VAL A 104 4.10 5.82 8.99
CA VAL A 104 3.51 5.49 7.70
C VAL A 104 2.49 4.38 7.86
N GLY A 105 1.35 4.55 7.23
CA GLY A 105 0.28 3.56 7.21
C GLY A 105 -0.57 3.65 5.95
N THR A 106 -1.71 2.97 5.99
CA THR A 106 -2.74 2.98 4.94
C THR A 106 -4.01 3.57 5.51
N TRP A 107 -4.72 4.34 4.71
CA TRP A 107 -6.07 4.77 5.05
C TRP A 107 -7.10 4.03 4.19
N TRP A 108 -8.24 3.68 4.78
CA TRP A 108 -9.40 3.14 4.08
C TRP A 108 -10.70 3.64 4.69
N GLY A 109 -11.67 3.91 3.82
CA GLY A 109 -12.95 4.49 4.22
C GLY A 109 -13.91 4.61 3.05
N THR A 110 -14.61 5.71 2.99
CA THR A 110 -15.52 6.05 1.90
C THR A 110 -15.26 7.45 1.38
N GLU A 111 -15.49 7.64 0.09
CA GLU A 111 -15.50 8.95 -0.54
C GLU A 111 -16.87 9.20 -1.19
N THR A 112 -17.21 10.46 -1.39
CA THR A 112 -18.39 10.87 -2.16
C THR A 112 -17.91 11.30 -3.54
N VAL A 113 -18.42 10.64 -4.57
CA VAL A 113 -18.18 10.98 -5.98
C VAL A 113 -19.47 11.42 -6.64
N GLU A 114 -19.38 12.31 -7.62
CA GLU A 114 -20.51 12.68 -8.48
C GLU A 114 -20.48 11.82 -9.74
N ASP A 115 -21.60 11.23 -10.10
CA ASP A 115 -21.74 10.53 -11.36
C ASP A 115 -21.98 11.49 -12.53
N VAL A 116 -22.06 10.96 -13.75
CA VAL A 116 -22.28 11.75 -14.97
C VAL A 116 -23.61 12.52 -14.97
N SER A 117 -24.54 12.17 -14.09
CA SER A 117 -25.84 12.85 -13.91
C SER A 117 -25.82 13.91 -12.80
N GLY A 118 -24.67 14.11 -12.12
CA GLY A 118 -24.54 15.00 -10.98
C GLY A 118 -25.08 14.43 -9.66
N GLN A 119 -25.44 13.13 -9.62
CA GLN A 119 -25.87 12.48 -8.38
C GLN A 119 -24.66 12.09 -7.52
N LYS A 120 -24.75 12.40 -6.24
CA LYS A 120 -23.73 12.02 -5.25
C LYS A 120 -23.87 10.54 -4.88
N LYS A 121 -22.80 9.79 -5.08
CA LYS A 121 -22.68 8.39 -4.72
C LYS A 121 -21.55 8.19 -3.71
N ILE A 122 -21.83 7.42 -2.66
CA ILE A 122 -20.79 7.00 -1.70
C ILE A 122 -20.19 5.69 -2.19
N GLN A 123 -18.87 5.63 -2.25
CA GLN A 123 -18.13 4.42 -2.60
C GLN A 123 -16.95 4.19 -1.66
N SER A 124 -16.45 2.95 -1.62
CA SER A 124 -15.23 2.61 -0.89
C SER A 124 -14.03 3.33 -1.50
N ALA A 125 -13.15 3.80 -0.65
CA ALA A 125 -11.89 4.44 -1.03
C ALA A 125 -10.78 4.02 -0.08
N ASP A 126 -9.58 3.93 -0.62
CA ASP A 126 -8.35 3.66 0.10
C ASP A 126 -7.22 4.55 -0.43
N VAL A 127 -6.23 4.77 0.40
CA VAL A 127 -4.97 5.43 0.05
C VAL A 127 -3.86 4.54 0.59
N ASP A 128 -3.04 4.01 -0.30
CA ASP A 128 -2.04 2.98 0.00
C ASP A 128 -0.97 3.46 0.99
N ILE A 129 -0.63 4.75 0.90
CA ILE A 129 0.41 5.37 1.71
C ILE A 129 -0.11 6.68 2.28
N VAL A 130 -0.07 6.77 3.60
CA VAL A 130 -0.24 8.03 4.33
C VAL A 130 0.93 8.14 5.29
N GLY A 131 1.82 9.10 5.04
CA GLY A 131 2.97 9.38 5.89
C GLY A 131 2.70 10.62 6.74
N LEU A 132 2.80 10.48 8.06
CA LEU A 132 2.53 11.57 9.01
C LEU A 132 3.82 12.23 9.49
N ALA A 133 3.80 13.55 9.56
CA ALA A 133 4.80 14.40 10.20
C ALA A 133 4.15 15.15 11.37
N PRO A 134 4.01 14.52 12.56
CA PRO A 134 3.23 15.07 13.68
C PRO A 134 3.76 16.40 14.19
N SER A 135 5.08 16.60 14.19
CA SER A 135 5.74 17.85 14.61
C SER A 135 5.34 19.07 13.75
N GLU A 136 5.11 18.83 12.46
CA GLU A 136 4.77 19.86 11.47
C GLU A 136 3.27 19.97 11.19
N LYS A 137 2.49 19.01 11.68
CA LYS A 137 1.07 18.86 11.36
C LYS A 137 0.82 18.74 9.85
N THR A 138 1.72 18.06 9.16
CA THR A 138 1.67 17.80 7.73
C THR A 138 1.68 16.30 7.43
N MET A 139 1.30 15.93 6.22
CA MET A 139 1.33 14.55 5.76
C MET A 139 1.66 14.49 4.27
N VAL A 140 2.23 13.37 3.87
CA VAL A 140 2.33 12.95 2.47
C VAL A 140 1.31 11.85 2.22
N VAL A 141 0.80 11.76 0.99
CA VAL A 141 -0.11 10.70 0.57
C VAL A 141 0.41 10.05 -0.71
N GLY A 142 0.18 8.74 -0.87
CA GLY A 142 0.72 8.03 -2.03
C GLY A 142 -0.15 6.89 -2.52
N GLU A 143 0.04 6.55 -3.81
CA GLU A 143 -0.66 5.49 -4.53
C GLU A 143 0.36 4.55 -5.18
N CYS A 144 0.08 3.25 -5.17
CA CYS A 144 0.96 2.20 -5.66
C CYS A 144 0.36 1.49 -6.88
N GLN A 145 1.00 1.62 -8.04
CA GLN A 145 0.54 1.01 -9.30
C GLN A 145 1.42 -0.19 -9.69
N PHE A 146 1.07 -1.39 -9.22
CA PHE A 146 1.71 -2.63 -9.64
C PHE A 146 0.99 -3.21 -10.88
N LYS A 147 1.05 -2.48 -11.99
CA LYS A 147 0.42 -2.84 -13.27
C LYS A 147 1.46 -2.92 -14.38
N ASN A 148 1.16 -3.70 -15.43
CA ASN A 148 1.97 -3.76 -16.65
C ASN A 148 1.54 -2.61 -17.61
N ALA A 149 1.52 -1.40 -17.10
CA ALA A 149 1.18 -0.18 -17.83
C ALA A 149 1.72 1.03 -17.08
N LYS A 150 2.15 2.05 -17.81
CA LYS A 150 2.59 3.31 -17.25
C LYS A 150 1.46 4.01 -16.50
N ALA A 151 1.76 4.56 -15.32
CA ALA A 151 0.82 5.36 -14.57
C ALA A 151 0.53 6.68 -15.29
N GLY A 152 -0.74 6.98 -15.50
CA GLY A 152 -1.22 8.20 -16.14
C GLY A 152 -1.64 9.27 -15.12
N ARG A 153 -2.04 10.43 -15.62
CA ARG A 153 -2.53 11.58 -14.83
C ARG A 153 -3.74 11.22 -13.96
N ASP A 154 -4.58 10.30 -14.42
CA ASP A 154 -5.77 9.80 -13.73
C ASP A 154 -5.47 9.19 -12.35
N VAL A 155 -4.27 8.61 -12.19
CA VAL A 155 -3.81 8.07 -10.90
C VAL A 155 -3.64 9.19 -9.88
N LEU A 156 -2.98 10.29 -10.27
CA LEU A 156 -2.82 11.46 -9.41
C LEU A 156 -4.17 12.10 -9.08
N GLU A 157 -5.04 12.29 -10.07
CA GLU A 157 -6.37 12.89 -9.88
C GLU A 157 -7.21 12.07 -8.88
N THR A 158 -7.13 10.75 -8.97
CA THR A 158 -7.77 9.83 -8.03
C THR A 158 -7.19 9.97 -6.62
N LEU A 159 -5.86 9.98 -6.48
CA LEU A 159 -5.19 10.16 -5.19
C LEU A 159 -5.56 11.52 -4.55
N VAL A 160 -5.52 12.61 -5.30
CA VAL A 160 -5.91 13.95 -4.83
C VAL A 160 -7.36 13.97 -4.35
N ARG A 161 -8.27 13.33 -5.08
CA ARG A 161 -9.68 13.22 -4.68
C ARG A 161 -9.83 12.42 -3.39
N ARG A 162 -9.21 11.25 -3.30
CA ARG A 162 -9.27 10.35 -2.13
C ARG A 162 -8.62 10.95 -0.89
N SER A 163 -7.53 11.70 -1.04
CA SER A 163 -6.84 12.35 0.06
C SER A 163 -7.74 13.35 0.82
N ARG A 164 -8.70 13.96 0.13
CA ARG A 164 -9.70 14.88 0.74
C ARG A 164 -10.71 14.15 1.63
N ALA A 165 -10.88 12.84 1.46
CA ALA A 165 -11.77 12.02 2.28
C ALA A 165 -11.10 11.52 3.57
N ILE A 166 -9.78 11.68 3.72
CA ILE A 166 -9.04 11.26 4.93
C ILE A 166 -9.44 12.18 6.08
N PRO A 167 -10.05 11.65 7.17
CA PRO A 167 -10.38 12.46 8.35
C PRO A 167 -9.09 12.75 9.11
N SER A 168 -8.48 13.90 8.85
CA SER A 168 -7.19 14.26 9.41
C SER A 168 -7.08 15.74 9.73
N LYS A 169 -6.31 16.04 10.78
CA LYS A 169 -5.87 17.40 11.13
C LYS A 169 -4.56 17.81 10.42
N TYR A 170 -3.96 16.89 9.69
CA TYR A 170 -2.70 17.10 8.96
C TYR A 170 -2.99 17.61 7.55
N ARG A 171 -2.20 18.59 7.11
CA ARG A 171 -2.27 19.14 5.74
C ARG A 171 -1.41 18.31 4.80
N VAL A 172 -1.94 17.91 3.65
CA VAL A 172 -1.17 17.24 2.58
C VAL A 172 -0.17 18.26 2.00
N VAL A 173 1.11 17.88 1.93
CA VAL A 173 2.20 18.70 1.40
C VAL A 173 2.91 18.05 0.21
N GLN A 174 2.65 16.75 -0.04
CA GLN A 174 3.26 16.05 -1.17
C GLN A 174 2.42 14.82 -1.55
N TYR A 175 2.38 14.54 -2.85
CA TYR A 175 1.79 13.34 -3.45
C TYR A 175 2.91 12.44 -3.96
N LEU A 176 2.89 11.17 -3.56
CA LEU A 176 3.89 10.17 -3.91
C LEU A 176 3.25 9.12 -4.84
N LEU A 177 3.83 8.90 -6.00
CA LEU A 177 3.33 7.90 -6.92
C LEU A 177 4.41 6.85 -7.17
N PHE A 178 4.04 5.60 -7.00
CA PHE A 178 4.91 4.46 -7.19
C PHE A 178 4.38 3.61 -8.34
N SER A 179 5.23 3.31 -9.32
CA SER A 179 4.82 2.51 -10.48
C SER A 179 5.86 1.47 -10.84
N LYS A 180 5.39 0.22 -11.07
CA LYS A 180 6.23 -0.86 -11.56
C LYS A 180 6.74 -0.58 -12.98
N ASP A 181 5.88 -0.12 -13.88
CA ASP A 181 6.16 0.09 -15.31
C ASP A 181 6.45 1.57 -15.66
N GLY A 182 6.69 2.40 -14.61
CA GLY A 182 7.00 3.81 -14.80
C GLY A 182 5.78 4.67 -15.09
N PHE A 183 6.01 5.84 -15.68
CA PHE A 183 5.07 6.94 -15.79
C PHE A 183 4.93 7.41 -17.23
N THR A 184 3.79 8.05 -17.55
CA THR A 184 3.60 8.73 -18.82
C THR A 184 4.44 10.01 -18.87
N GLN A 185 4.70 10.52 -20.08
CA GLN A 185 5.46 11.76 -20.33
C GLN A 185 4.91 12.96 -19.55
N TRP A 186 3.61 12.98 -19.29
CA TRP A 186 2.94 14.05 -18.55
C TRP A 186 3.61 14.35 -17.19
N TYR A 187 4.10 13.32 -16.50
CA TYR A 187 4.77 13.51 -15.20
C TYR A 187 6.11 14.22 -15.30
N THR A 188 6.78 14.13 -16.46
CA THR A 188 8.02 14.86 -16.71
C THR A 188 7.76 16.32 -17.09
N ASP A 189 6.69 16.57 -17.86
CA ASP A 189 6.49 17.85 -18.54
C ASP A 189 5.53 18.78 -17.78
N GLU A 190 4.54 18.22 -17.10
CA GLU A 190 3.38 18.98 -16.59
C GLU A 190 3.02 18.71 -15.11
N ALA A 191 3.66 17.74 -14.44
CA ALA A 191 3.29 17.42 -13.07
C ALA A 191 3.54 18.59 -12.11
N PRO A 192 2.63 18.84 -11.15
CA PRO A 192 2.83 19.85 -10.10
C PRO A 192 4.10 19.57 -9.28
N GLY A 193 4.72 20.62 -8.74
CA GLY A 193 5.97 20.52 -7.97
C GLY A 193 5.86 19.81 -6.61
N ASP A 194 4.63 19.54 -6.15
CA ASP A 194 4.36 18.76 -4.95
C ASP A 194 4.11 17.26 -5.25
N VAL A 195 4.35 16.82 -6.49
CA VAL A 195 4.25 15.42 -6.92
C VAL A 195 5.64 14.82 -7.08
N ALA A 196 5.89 13.69 -6.41
CA ALA A 196 7.09 12.88 -6.58
C ALA A 196 6.73 11.51 -7.17
N VAL A 197 7.53 11.03 -8.11
CA VAL A 197 7.32 9.76 -8.80
C VAL A 197 8.51 8.83 -8.56
N PHE A 198 8.21 7.56 -8.27
CA PHE A 198 9.20 6.54 -7.95
C PHE A 198 8.93 5.28 -8.76
N SER A 199 9.94 4.82 -9.48
CA SER A 199 9.92 3.54 -10.18
C SER A 199 10.21 2.39 -9.22
N LEU A 200 10.02 1.15 -9.69
CA LEU A 200 10.43 -0.03 -8.93
C LEU A 200 11.94 -0.02 -8.62
N ASP A 201 12.77 0.47 -9.54
CA ASP A 201 14.23 0.53 -9.36
C ASP A 201 14.64 1.52 -8.26
N ASP A 202 13.87 2.58 -8.05
CA ASP A 202 14.15 3.57 -7.00
C ASP A 202 14.02 2.97 -5.60
N LEU A 203 13.14 1.97 -5.42
CA LEU A 203 12.93 1.30 -4.13
C LEU A 203 14.15 0.47 -3.69
N TYR A 204 15.01 0.05 -4.65
CA TYR A 204 16.21 -0.73 -4.39
C TYR A 204 17.48 0.12 -4.28
N LYS A 205 17.41 1.41 -4.56
CA LYS A 205 18.55 2.30 -4.32
C LYS A 205 18.77 2.40 -2.82
N GLU A 206 19.96 2.03 -2.37
CA GLU A 206 20.40 2.30 -1.01
C GLU A 206 20.41 3.81 -0.82
N GLY A 207 19.81 4.29 0.26
CA GLY A 207 19.95 5.68 0.65
C GLY A 207 21.44 5.98 0.74
N VAL A 208 21.89 7.03 0.06
CA VAL A 208 23.28 7.47 0.15
C VAL A 208 23.49 7.89 1.60
N GLY A 209 24.01 6.94 2.40
CA GLY A 209 24.36 7.20 3.79
C GLY A 209 25.43 8.30 3.81
N HIS A 210 25.08 9.40 4.41
CA HIS A 210 26.02 10.44 4.82
C HIS A 210 26.59 10.12 6.19
#